data_20f3566e837df99f139e14622fe49222
#
_entry.id   20f3566e837df99f139e14622fe49222
#
_cell.length_a   1.000
_cell.length_b   1.000
_cell.length_c   1.000
_cell.angle_alpha   90.00
_cell.angle_beta   90.00
_cell.angle_gamma   90.00
#
_symmetry.space_group_name_H-M   'P 1'
#
loop_
_entity.id
_entity.type
_entity.pdbx_description
1 polymer ?
#
loop_
_entity_poly.entity_id
_entity_poly.type
_entity_poly.pdbx_seq_one_letter_code
_entity_poly.pdbx_strand_id
1 'polypeptide(L)'
;SVEHAKRYTTAGMATDQGKISNTNVIGLIASQLSVEPGSVGTTTYRPPYSPVSFGVIAGSHDGPLLLPLRTTPITQWHIDAGASMNEAGSNFRRPFYYPGPGEGMSSAVNREALAVREKVGIYDGTPLGKFELHGPDVTTFLNRVYTNSWDSLEIGQGRFGLMLHEDGRLLDDGVTFRLGENHYLLSTGSGTADAVYTHIARLLQVVWPNLRVYVTTVTAQWAN
;
A
#
# COMPACT_ATOMS: atom_id res chain seq x y z
N SER A 1 -20.98 14.93 -31.08
CA SER A 1 -21.61 16.01 -30.35
C SER A 1 -20.69 16.58 -29.27
N VAL A 2 -20.97 17.74 -28.81
CA VAL A 2 -20.20 18.42 -27.74
C VAL A 2 -20.23 17.59 -26.43
N GLU A 3 -21.30 16.90 -26.13
CA GLU A 3 -21.40 15.99 -24.98
C GLU A 3 -20.46 14.76 -25.11
N HIS A 4 -20.30 14.21 -26.30
CA HIS A 4 -19.32 13.15 -26.52
C HIS A 4 -17.88 13.64 -26.35
N ALA A 5 -17.55 14.80 -26.93
CA ALA A 5 -16.24 15.42 -26.75
C ALA A 5 -15.92 15.69 -25.26
N LYS A 6 -16.89 16.22 -24.53
CA LYS A 6 -16.78 16.45 -23.08
C LYS A 6 -16.51 15.18 -22.31
N ARG A 7 -17.21 14.10 -22.58
CA ARG A 7 -17.04 12.80 -21.89
C ARG A 7 -15.72 12.13 -22.24
N TYR A 8 -15.33 12.19 -23.51
CA TYR A 8 -14.09 11.59 -24.00
C TYR A 8 -12.84 12.32 -23.49
N THR A 9 -12.89 13.67 -23.42
CA THR A 9 -11.75 14.51 -23.01
C THR A 9 -11.78 14.91 -21.55
N THR A 10 -12.81 14.54 -20.78
CA THR A 10 -13.08 15.06 -19.43
C THR A 10 -13.24 16.57 -19.33
N ALA A 11 -13.44 17.27 -20.43
CA ALA A 11 -13.74 18.71 -20.43
C ALA A 11 -14.98 19.02 -19.58
N GLY A 12 -14.94 20.10 -18.83
CA GLY A 12 -16.02 20.47 -17.92
C GLY A 12 -16.12 19.64 -16.63
N MET A 13 -15.11 18.82 -16.33
CA MET A 13 -15.06 17.99 -15.12
C MET A 13 -14.04 18.48 -14.09
N ALA A 14 -13.33 19.56 -14.38
CA ALA A 14 -12.38 20.19 -13.46
C ALA A 14 -13.10 21.07 -12.41
N THR A 15 -12.35 21.79 -11.63
CA THR A 15 -12.85 22.62 -10.52
C THR A 15 -13.90 23.65 -10.93
N ASP A 16 -13.85 24.13 -12.18
CA ASP A 16 -14.86 25.05 -12.74
C ASP A 16 -16.19 24.36 -13.10
N GLN A 17 -16.22 23.03 -13.13
CA GLN A 17 -17.37 22.20 -13.52
C GLN A 17 -17.99 22.62 -14.87
N GLY A 18 -17.17 23.08 -15.78
CA GLY A 18 -17.56 23.50 -17.11
C GLY A 18 -18.13 24.91 -17.23
N LYS A 19 -18.20 25.67 -16.16
CA LYS A 19 -18.77 27.06 -16.18
C LYS A 19 -17.95 27.99 -17.05
N ILE A 20 -16.65 27.80 -17.17
CA ILE A 20 -15.74 28.58 -18.02
C ILE A 20 -15.31 27.76 -19.24
N SER A 21 -14.84 26.53 -19.00
CA SER A 21 -14.26 25.67 -20.03
C SER A 21 -15.26 25.25 -21.11
N ASN A 22 -16.53 25.07 -20.78
CA ASN A 22 -17.54 24.67 -21.78
C ASN A 22 -17.67 25.66 -22.93
N THR A 23 -17.60 26.97 -22.70
CA THR A 23 -17.65 28.00 -23.75
C THR A 23 -16.48 27.86 -24.71
N ASN A 24 -15.26 27.61 -24.18
CA ASN A 24 -14.07 27.41 -24.98
C ASN A 24 -14.16 26.10 -25.80
N VAL A 25 -14.65 25.01 -25.21
CA VAL A 25 -14.84 23.73 -25.91
C VAL A 25 -15.85 23.85 -27.05
N ILE A 26 -16.96 24.54 -26.82
CA ILE A 26 -17.97 24.81 -27.85
C ILE A 26 -17.35 25.60 -29.00
N GLY A 27 -16.60 26.66 -28.69
CA GLY A 27 -15.92 27.51 -29.70
C GLY A 27 -14.89 26.69 -30.53
N LEU A 28 -14.09 25.86 -29.89
CA LEU A 28 -13.12 24.99 -30.57
C LEU A 28 -13.80 23.97 -31.51
N ILE A 29 -14.88 23.34 -31.05
CA ILE A 29 -15.63 22.39 -31.87
C ILE A 29 -16.30 23.11 -33.04
N ALA A 30 -16.89 24.26 -32.82
CA ALA A 30 -17.50 25.09 -33.86
C ALA A 30 -16.48 25.46 -34.94
N SER A 31 -15.30 25.90 -34.53
CA SER A 31 -14.18 26.22 -35.44
C SER A 31 -13.74 24.99 -36.26
N GLN A 32 -13.60 23.82 -35.64
CA GLN A 32 -13.21 22.61 -36.34
C GLN A 32 -14.27 22.11 -37.34
N LEU A 33 -15.53 22.36 -37.05
CA LEU A 33 -16.64 21.98 -37.92
C LEU A 33 -17.01 23.08 -38.93
N SER A 34 -16.38 24.25 -38.84
CA SER A 34 -16.72 25.43 -39.67
C SER A 34 -18.19 25.82 -39.56
N VAL A 35 -18.74 25.83 -38.35
CA VAL A 35 -20.12 26.18 -38.07
C VAL A 35 -20.19 27.24 -36.99
N GLU A 36 -21.35 27.92 -36.85
CA GLU A 36 -21.58 28.88 -35.77
C GLU A 36 -21.60 28.15 -34.40
N PRO A 37 -21.02 28.75 -33.34
CA PRO A 37 -21.00 28.14 -32.00
C PRO A 37 -22.37 27.72 -31.48
N GLY A 38 -23.42 28.48 -31.76
CA GLY A 38 -24.78 28.15 -31.35
C GLY A 38 -25.36 26.87 -31.98
N SER A 39 -24.81 26.41 -33.11
CA SER A 39 -25.27 25.20 -33.80
C SER A 39 -24.61 23.92 -33.24
N VAL A 40 -23.54 24.04 -32.45
CA VAL A 40 -22.82 22.89 -31.85
C VAL A 40 -23.62 22.25 -30.71
N GLY A 41 -24.48 23.05 -30.07
CA GLY A 41 -25.25 22.66 -28.90
C GLY A 41 -24.55 23.03 -27.58
N THR A 42 -25.15 22.67 -26.48
CA THR A 42 -24.65 22.95 -25.13
C THR A 42 -24.27 21.66 -24.41
N THR A 43 -23.46 21.80 -23.35
CA THR A 43 -23.11 20.70 -22.47
C THR A 43 -23.94 20.73 -21.19
N THR A 44 -24.19 19.57 -20.59
CA THR A 44 -24.76 19.50 -19.25
C THR A 44 -23.65 19.60 -18.21
N TYR A 45 -23.95 20.28 -17.10
CA TYR A 45 -23.03 20.34 -15.98
C TYR A 45 -23.02 19.03 -15.18
N ARG A 46 -21.90 18.75 -14.53
CA ARG A 46 -21.80 17.61 -13.62
C ARG A 46 -21.92 18.08 -12.16
N PRO A 47 -22.55 17.28 -11.29
CA PRO A 47 -22.49 17.55 -9.86
C PRO A 47 -21.04 17.37 -9.33
N PRO A 48 -20.64 18.13 -8.32
CA PRO A 48 -21.35 19.27 -7.73
C PRO A 48 -21.30 20.51 -8.64
N TYR A 49 -22.44 21.12 -8.89
CA TYR A 49 -22.55 22.31 -9.77
C TYR A 49 -21.84 23.54 -9.17
N SER A 50 -21.91 23.69 -7.86
CA SER A 50 -21.16 24.69 -7.14
C SER A 50 -19.76 24.17 -6.78
N PRO A 51 -18.71 25.01 -6.82
CA PRO A 51 -17.40 24.61 -6.33
C PRO A 51 -17.47 24.07 -4.91
N VAL A 52 -16.82 22.93 -4.69
CA VAL A 52 -16.74 22.29 -3.38
C VAL A 52 -15.28 22.31 -2.95
N SER A 53 -15.00 22.71 -1.71
CA SER A 53 -13.65 22.69 -1.17
C SER A 53 -13.17 21.27 -0.92
N PHE A 54 -11.87 21.06 -0.97
CA PHE A 54 -11.28 19.75 -0.63
C PHE A 54 -11.65 19.32 0.80
N GLY A 55 -11.77 20.26 1.76
CA GLY A 55 -12.19 19.93 3.11
C GLY A 55 -13.60 19.34 3.19
N VAL A 56 -14.54 19.83 2.37
CA VAL A 56 -15.89 19.24 2.29
C VAL A 56 -15.86 17.86 1.66
N ILE A 57 -15.03 17.64 0.61
CA ILE A 57 -14.87 16.34 -0.04
C ILE A 57 -14.21 15.35 0.91
N ALA A 58 -13.22 15.78 1.68
CA ALA A 58 -12.52 14.93 2.64
C ALA A 58 -13.46 14.46 3.78
N GLY A 59 -14.48 15.25 4.13
CA GLY A 59 -15.43 14.90 5.19
C GLY A 59 -14.71 14.73 6.53
N SER A 60 -14.78 13.53 7.10
CA SER A 60 -14.09 13.18 8.34
C SER A 60 -12.61 12.79 8.14
N HIS A 61 -12.16 12.65 6.90
CA HIS A 61 -10.76 12.34 6.58
C HIS A 61 -9.93 13.63 6.52
N ASP A 62 -9.78 14.28 7.66
CA ASP A 62 -9.08 15.55 7.82
C ASP A 62 -8.03 15.46 8.94
N GLY A 63 -6.98 16.28 8.86
CA GLY A 63 -5.89 16.30 9.84
C GLY A 63 -5.29 14.90 10.03
N PRO A 64 -5.26 14.39 11.27
CA PRO A 64 -4.72 13.06 11.58
C PRO A 64 -5.47 11.90 10.90
N LEU A 65 -6.71 12.11 10.48
CA LEU A 65 -7.52 11.10 9.80
C LEU A 65 -7.34 11.08 8.28
N LEU A 66 -6.69 12.09 7.71
CA LEU A 66 -6.37 12.12 6.27
C LEU A 66 -5.39 10.98 5.90
N LEU A 67 -4.42 10.77 6.75
CA LEU A 67 -3.45 9.67 6.63
C LEU A 67 -3.24 9.05 8.01
N PRO A 68 -4.15 8.17 8.46
CA PRO A 68 -4.09 7.62 9.80
C PRO A 68 -2.79 6.86 10.03
N LEU A 69 -2.12 7.16 11.14
CA LEU A 69 -0.95 6.39 11.58
C LEU A 69 -1.41 5.02 12.06
N ARG A 70 -0.78 3.98 11.54
CA ARG A 70 -0.99 2.61 11.98
C ARG A 70 -0.08 2.35 13.18
N THR A 71 -0.65 1.74 14.20
CA THR A 71 0.08 1.36 15.41
C THR A 71 0.12 -0.15 15.54
N THR A 72 1.10 -0.66 16.26
CA THR A 72 1.23 -2.06 16.62
C THR A 72 0.66 -2.31 18.02
N PRO A 73 0.38 -3.56 18.41
CA PRO A 73 -0.09 -3.88 19.77
C PRO A 73 0.84 -3.38 20.89
N ILE A 74 2.14 -3.21 20.59
CA ILE A 74 3.17 -2.80 21.56
C ILE A 74 3.62 -1.34 21.40
N THR A 75 3.00 -0.57 20.51
CA THR A 75 3.36 0.84 20.27
C THR A 75 3.36 1.67 21.55
N GLN A 76 2.35 1.49 22.42
CA GLN A 76 2.26 2.26 23.68
C GLN A 76 3.41 1.93 24.61
N TRP A 77 3.81 0.66 24.69
CA TRP A 77 4.97 0.25 25.48
C TRP A 77 6.27 0.98 25.04
N HIS A 78 6.49 1.11 23.74
CA HIS A 78 7.65 1.84 23.22
C HIS A 78 7.62 3.32 23.59
N ILE A 79 6.44 3.94 23.53
CA ILE A 79 6.24 5.34 23.93
C ILE A 79 6.55 5.50 25.42
N ASP A 80 6.00 4.64 26.25
CA ASP A 80 6.19 4.67 27.71
C ASP A 80 7.66 4.38 28.12
N ALA A 81 8.35 3.57 27.31
CA ALA A 81 9.79 3.32 27.45
C ALA A 81 10.68 4.47 26.93
N GLY A 82 10.08 5.58 26.46
CA GLY A 82 10.81 6.76 26.00
C GLY A 82 11.40 6.63 24.61
N ALA A 83 10.92 5.73 23.78
CA ALA A 83 11.39 5.61 22.41
C ALA A 83 11.12 6.87 21.59
N SER A 84 12.09 7.28 20.81
CA SER A 84 11.87 8.20 19.70
C SER A 84 11.16 7.43 18.58
N MET A 85 9.94 7.84 18.25
CA MET A 85 9.11 7.15 17.27
C MET A 85 9.31 7.72 15.87
N ASN A 86 9.31 6.86 14.85
CA ASN A 86 9.35 7.23 13.44
C ASN A 86 8.25 6.49 12.67
N GLU A 87 7.88 7.05 11.54
CA GLU A 87 6.98 6.40 10.58
C GLU A 87 7.80 5.51 9.64
N ALA A 88 7.37 4.29 9.50
CA ALA A 88 7.95 3.35 8.55
C ALA A 88 6.85 2.85 7.62
N GLY A 89 7.23 2.37 6.46
CA GLY A 89 6.38 1.99 5.35
C GLY A 89 4.95 1.59 5.72
N SER A 90 4.01 1.87 4.85
CA SER A 90 2.56 1.69 5.09
C SER A 90 2.03 2.44 6.33
N ASN A 91 2.64 3.57 6.69
CA ASN A 91 2.28 4.46 7.80
C ASN A 91 2.30 3.81 9.19
N PHE A 92 3.06 2.75 9.39
CA PHE A 92 3.25 2.22 10.73
C PHE A 92 4.17 3.11 11.55
N ARG A 93 3.74 3.44 12.78
CA ARG A 93 4.55 4.09 13.78
C ARG A 93 5.34 3.05 14.56
N ARG A 94 6.67 3.15 14.53
CA ARG A 94 7.60 2.23 15.20
C ARG A 94 8.67 2.94 15.97
N PRO A 95 9.31 2.28 16.96
CA PRO A 95 10.49 2.85 17.63
C PRO A 95 11.64 2.99 16.61
N PHE A 96 12.35 4.11 16.70
CA PHE A 96 13.52 4.40 15.89
C PHE A 96 14.80 4.21 16.70
N TYR A 97 14.85 4.77 17.90
CA TYR A 97 15.90 4.60 18.90
C TYR A 97 15.38 4.98 20.26
N TYR A 98 16.12 4.62 21.32
CA TYR A 98 15.80 4.94 22.71
C TYR A 98 16.85 5.89 23.29
N PRO A 99 16.62 7.20 23.33
CA PRO A 99 17.60 8.15 23.85
C PRO A 99 17.77 8.01 25.36
N GLY A 100 19.02 8.07 25.83
CA GLY A 100 19.34 8.31 27.22
C GLY A 100 19.17 9.80 27.60
N PRO A 101 19.25 10.14 28.88
CA PRO A 101 19.15 11.53 29.34
C PRO A 101 20.17 12.43 28.64
N GLY A 102 19.69 13.45 27.91
CA GLY A 102 20.55 14.39 27.18
C GLY A 102 21.25 13.82 25.95
N GLU A 103 20.90 12.61 25.51
CA GLU A 103 21.53 11.93 24.40
C GLU A 103 20.86 12.32 23.07
N GLY A 104 21.67 12.71 22.07
CA GLY A 104 21.21 12.95 20.72
C GLY A 104 21.10 11.65 19.92
N MET A 105 20.39 11.71 18.78
CA MET A 105 20.12 10.56 17.91
C MET A 105 21.38 9.77 17.54
N SER A 106 22.43 10.44 17.05
CA SER A 106 23.67 9.75 16.62
C SER A 106 24.34 8.97 17.75
N SER A 107 24.36 9.55 18.95
CA SER A 107 24.95 8.88 20.13
C SER A 107 24.11 7.67 20.55
N ALA A 108 22.78 7.83 20.59
CA ALA A 108 21.86 6.73 20.94
C ALA A 108 21.98 5.57 19.95
N VAL A 109 21.93 5.85 18.65
CA VAL A 109 22.05 4.84 17.58
C VAL A 109 23.39 4.11 17.65
N ASN A 110 24.50 4.84 17.86
CA ASN A 110 25.83 4.23 18.00
C ASN A 110 25.91 3.34 19.25
N ARG A 111 25.38 3.79 20.38
CA ARG A 111 25.33 3.01 21.63
C ARG A 111 24.51 1.71 21.44
N GLU A 112 23.33 1.81 20.82
CA GLU A 112 22.48 0.65 20.56
C GLU A 112 23.14 -0.34 19.59
N ALA A 113 23.72 0.16 18.50
CA ALA A 113 24.44 -0.68 17.53
C ALA A 113 25.64 -1.39 18.19
N LEU A 114 26.37 -0.70 19.07
CA LEU A 114 27.49 -1.29 19.80
C LEU A 114 27.01 -2.35 20.82
N ALA A 115 25.89 -2.07 21.50
CA ALA A 115 25.31 -3.02 22.45
C ALA A 115 24.89 -4.34 21.76
N VAL A 116 24.36 -4.29 20.54
CA VAL A 116 24.03 -5.48 19.76
C VAL A 116 25.28 -6.29 19.37
N ARG A 117 26.40 -5.61 19.10
CA ARG A 117 27.68 -6.28 18.76
C ARG A 117 28.37 -6.92 19.94
N GLU A 118 28.30 -6.29 21.11
CA GLU A 118 28.99 -6.72 22.32
C GLU A 118 28.14 -7.61 23.23
N LYS A 119 26.82 -7.54 23.08
CA LYS A 119 25.84 -8.21 23.95
C LYS A 119 24.72 -8.82 23.10
N VAL A 120 23.47 -8.54 23.47
CA VAL A 120 22.27 -8.97 22.77
C VAL A 120 21.35 -7.77 22.58
N GLY A 121 20.67 -7.72 21.43
CA GLY A 121 19.63 -6.73 21.15
C GLY A 121 18.28 -7.38 20.91
N ILE A 122 17.22 -6.63 21.13
CA ILE A 122 15.84 -6.98 20.75
C ILE A 122 15.36 -5.96 19.72
N TYR A 123 14.63 -6.44 18.73
CA TYR A 123 14.09 -5.61 17.65
C TYR A 123 12.58 -5.88 17.49
N ASP A 124 11.79 -4.80 17.41
CA ASP A 124 10.36 -4.90 17.07
C ASP A 124 10.17 -5.03 15.56
N GLY A 125 9.87 -6.24 15.12
CA GLY A 125 9.53 -6.56 13.74
C GLY A 125 8.03 -6.49 13.42
N THR A 126 7.19 -6.09 14.37
CA THR A 126 5.74 -6.09 14.22
C THR A 126 5.22 -5.31 13.00
N PRO A 127 5.84 -4.21 12.52
CA PRO A 127 5.42 -3.53 11.29
C PRO A 127 5.67 -4.29 9.99
N LEU A 128 6.43 -5.39 10.02
CA LEU A 128 6.59 -6.24 8.83
C LEU A 128 5.23 -6.77 8.37
N GLY A 129 4.99 -6.78 7.06
CA GLY A 129 3.79 -7.35 6.50
C GLY A 129 3.70 -8.85 6.79
N LYS A 130 2.52 -9.32 7.17
CA LYS A 130 2.27 -10.73 7.46
C LYS A 130 0.97 -11.16 6.79
N PHE A 131 1.06 -12.25 6.02
CA PHE A 131 -0.07 -12.82 5.29
C PHE A 131 -0.14 -14.31 5.57
N GLU A 132 -1.31 -14.78 5.96
CA GLU A 132 -1.59 -16.21 5.99
C GLU A 132 -2.16 -16.65 4.65
N LEU A 133 -1.60 -17.74 4.13
CA LEU A 133 -2.09 -18.40 2.93
C LEU A 133 -2.60 -19.80 3.30
N HIS A 134 -3.84 -20.07 2.91
CA HIS A 134 -4.50 -21.35 3.12
C HIS A 134 -4.97 -21.95 1.81
N GLY A 135 -4.89 -23.25 1.67
CA GLY A 135 -5.46 -23.98 0.56
C GLY A 135 -4.52 -25.03 -0.04
N PRO A 136 -5.08 -26.02 -0.73
CA PRO A 136 -4.30 -27.14 -1.25
C PRO A 136 -3.28 -26.78 -2.32
N ASP A 137 -3.45 -25.60 -2.96
CA ASP A 137 -2.58 -25.17 -4.05
C ASP A 137 -1.54 -24.11 -3.60
N VAL A 138 -1.37 -23.88 -2.27
CA VAL A 138 -0.45 -22.84 -1.76
C VAL A 138 0.99 -23.12 -2.17
N THR A 139 1.49 -24.34 -2.06
CA THR A 139 2.87 -24.67 -2.46
C THR A 139 3.09 -24.41 -3.96
N THR A 140 2.13 -24.79 -4.80
CA THR A 140 2.16 -24.50 -6.24
C THR A 140 2.18 -22.99 -6.51
N PHE A 141 1.39 -22.24 -5.79
CA PHE A 141 1.36 -20.78 -5.89
C PHE A 141 2.70 -20.17 -5.48
N LEU A 142 3.26 -20.57 -4.35
CA LEU A 142 4.55 -20.06 -3.86
C LEU A 142 5.69 -20.34 -4.84
N ASN A 143 5.71 -21.54 -5.45
CA ASN A 143 6.70 -21.90 -6.49
C ASN A 143 6.60 -21.03 -7.76
N ARG A 144 5.46 -20.39 -8.00
CA ARG A 144 5.27 -19.49 -9.14
C ARG A 144 5.60 -18.02 -8.83
N VAL A 145 5.46 -17.65 -7.56
CA VAL A 145 5.60 -16.26 -7.11
C VAL A 145 7.02 -15.95 -6.66
N TYR A 146 7.69 -16.92 -6.03
CA TYR A 146 9.04 -16.77 -5.53
C TYR A 146 10.07 -17.45 -6.44
N THR A 147 11.32 -17.00 -6.33
CA THR A 147 12.45 -17.57 -7.07
C THR A 147 12.92 -18.92 -6.54
N ASN A 148 12.48 -19.31 -5.35
CA ASN A 148 12.86 -20.57 -4.68
C ASN A 148 11.81 -21.66 -4.93
N SER A 149 12.19 -22.93 -4.68
CA SER A 149 11.24 -24.03 -4.53
C SER A 149 10.75 -24.15 -3.10
N TRP A 150 9.46 -24.40 -2.94
CA TRP A 150 8.79 -24.57 -1.66
C TRP A 150 8.36 -26.03 -1.38
N ASP A 151 8.56 -26.93 -2.36
CA ASP A 151 8.14 -28.34 -2.26
C ASP A 151 8.82 -29.06 -1.11
N SER A 152 10.10 -28.76 -0.86
CA SER A 152 10.90 -29.40 0.20
C SER A 152 10.87 -28.65 1.53
N LEU A 153 10.00 -27.63 1.70
CA LEU A 153 9.86 -26.94 2.99
C LEU A 153 9.02 -27.79 3.92
N GLU A 154 9.58 -28.21 5.05
CA GLU A 154 8.87 -29.02 6.05
C GLU A 154 7.99 -28.15 6.96
N ILE A 155 6.99 -28.76 7.58
CA ILE A 155 6.14 -28.09 8.57
C ILE A 155 7.00 -27.65 9.76
N GLY A 156 6.82 -26.42 10.21
CA GLY A 156 7.62 -25.79 11.27
C GLY A 156 8.89 -25.10 10.78
N GLN A 157 9.22 -25.22 9.49
CA GLN A 157 10.38 -24.55 8.91
C GLN A 157 10.02 -23.24 8.23
N GLY A 158 11.01 -22.32 8.16
CA GLY A 158 10.96 -21.09 7.40
C GLY A 158 12.00 -21.08 6.28
N ARG A 159 11.68 -20.43 5.17
CA ARG A 159 12.59 -20.23 4.05
C ARG A 159 12.53 -18.80 3.56
N PHE A 160 13.69 -18.18 3.41
CA PHE A 160 13.81 -16.88 2.79
C PHE A 160 13.58 -17.00 1.27
N GLY A 161 12.89 -16.04 0.68
CA GLY A 161 12.59 -16.02 -0.74
C GLY A 161 12.56 -14.61 -1.30
N LEU A 162 12.79 -14.51 -2.60
CA LEU A 162 12.70 -13.27 -3.36
C LEU A 162 11.47 -13.32 -4.27
N MET A 163 10.66 -12.27 -4.21
CA MET A 163 9.52 -12.04 -5.10
C MET A 163 9.91 -11.00 -6.13
N LEU A 164 9.74 -11.32 -7.41
CA LEU A 164 10.13 -10.45 -8.51
C LEU A 164 8.91 -9.95 -9.29
N HIS A 165 9.07 -8.78 -9.89
CA HIS A 165 8.20 -8.32 -10.96
C HIS A 165 8.43 -9.14 -12.24
N GLU A 166 7.53 -9.04 -13.21
CA GLU A 166 7.60 -9.72 -14.52
C GLU A 166 8.85 -9.31 -15.32
N ASP A 167 9.42 -8.15 -15.06
CA ASP A 167 10.66 -7.65 -15.67
C ASP A 167 11.93 -8.06 -14.91
N GLY A 168 11.82 -8.87 -13.87
CA GLY A 168 12.93 -9.40 -13.08
C GLY A 168 13.43 -8.47 -11.97
N ARG A 169 12.82 -7.29 -11.79
CA ARG A 169 13.16 -6.41 -10.65
C ARG A 169 12.59 -6.97 -9.36
N LEU A 170 13.31 -6.75 -8.27
CA LEU A 170 12.85 -7.14 -6.93
C LEU A 170 11.56 -6.37 -6.57
N LEU A 171 10.50 -7.11 -6.27
CA LEU A 171 9.28 -6.59 -5.68
C LEU A 171 9.39 -6.56 -4.16
N ASP A 172 9.77 -7.69 -3.56
CA ASP A 172 9.90 -7.86 -2.12
C ASP A 172 10.78 -9.06 -1.79
N ASP A 173 11.21 -9.12 -0.53
CA ASP A 173 11.89 -10.27 0.05
C ASP A 173 11.31 -10.59 1.43
N GLY A 174 11.46 -11.81 1.89
CA GLY A 174 10.95 -12.18 3.18
C GLY A 174 11.05 -13.66 3.49
N VAL A 175 10.58 -14.02 4.67
CA VAL A 175 10.56 -15.41 5.12
C VAL A 175 9.14 -15.95 5.05
N THR A 176 9.00 -17.11 4.43
CA THR A 176 7.75 -17.87 4.42
C THR A 176 7.91 -19.07 5.35
N PHE A 177 7.01 -19.21 6.31
CA PHE A 177 6.94 -20.31 7.26
C PHE A 177 5.84 -21.27 6.86
N ARG A 178 6.12 -22.57 6.88
CA ARG A 178 5.09 -23.59 6.71
C ARG A 178 4.52 -24.00 8.07
N LEU A 179 3.31 -23.56 8.36
CA LEU A 179 2.64 -23.82 9.65
C LEU A 179 1.86 -25.13 9.65
N GLY A 180 1.45 -25.60 8.49
CA GLY A 180 0.69 -26.83 8.32
C GLY A 180 0.78 -27.36 6.89
N GLU A 181 0.08 -28.45 6.60
CA GLU A 181 0.10 -29.06 5.26
C GLU A 181 -0.27 -28.05 4.17
N ASN A 182 -1.35 -27.30 4.37
CA ASN A 182 -1.90 -26.32 3.44
C ASN A 182 -1.97 -24.91 4.05
N HIS A 183 -1.09 -24.60 5.00
CA HIS A 183 -1.08 -23.35 5.73
C HIS A 183 0.33 -22.78 5.82
N TYR A 184 0.49 -21.56 5.35
CA TYR A 184 1.76 -20.81 5.32
C TYR A 184 1.58 -19.41 5.86
N LEU A 185 2.62 -18.89 6.51
CA LEU A 185 2.73 -17.51 6.96
C LEU A 185 3.86 -16.84 6.16
N LEU A 186 3.53 -15.79 5.42
CA LEU A 186 4.48 -14.96 4.69
C LEU A 186 4.82 -13.73 5.52
N SER A 187 6.11 -13.41 5.59
CA SER A 187 6.61 -12.14 6.08
C SER A 187 7.14 -11.32 4.92
N THR A 188 6.85 -10.02 4.88
CA THR A 188 7.24 -9.08 3.81
C THR A 188 7.79 -7.80 4.41
N GLY A 189 8.46 -6.98 3.61
CA GLY A 189 8.87 -5.65 4.02
C GLY A 189 7.67 -4.79 4.48
N SER A 190 7.86 -3.99 5.51
CA SER A 190 6.79 -3.08 6.00
C SER A 190 6.38 -2.03 4.96
N GLY A 191 7.33 -1.58 4.12
CA GLY A 191 7.07 -0.61 3.04
C GLY A 191 6.40 -1.20 1.80
N THR A 192 6.51 -2.50 1.60
CA THR A 192 6.05 -3.21 0.40
C THR A 192 4.81 -4.06 0.66
N ALA A 193 4.38 -4.21 1.92
CA ALA A 193 3.30 -5.10 2.31
C ALA A 193 2.01 -4.92 1.49
N ASP A 194 1.56 -3.67 1.28
CA ASP A 194 0.34 -3.39 0.54
C ASP A 194 0.51 -3.70 -0.96
N ALA A 195 1.69 -3.46 -1.53
CA ALA A 195 2.02 -3.81 -2.91
C ALA A 195 2.06 -5.33 -3.11
N VAL A 196 2.67 -6.06 -2.18
CA VAL A 196 2.71 -7.53 -2.18
C VAL A 196 1.30 -8.11 -2.08
N TYR A 197 0.47 -7.60 -1.15
CA TYR A 197 -0.92 -8.05 -1.04
C TYR A 197 -1.69 -7.85 -2.34
N THR A 198 -1.58 -6.66 -2.93
CA THR A 198 -2.23 -6.33 -4.21
C THR A 198 -1.74 -7.24 -5.34
N HIS A 199 -0.43 -7.51 -5.39
CA HIS A 199 0.17 -8.42 -6.36
C HIS A 199 -0.37 -9.84 -6.22
N ILE A 200 -0.36 -10.40 -5.00
CA ILE A 200 -0.90 -11.72 -4.70
C ILE A 200 -2.39 -11.80 -5.08
N ALA A 201 -3.18 -10.82 -4.67
CA ALA A 201 -4.61 -10.76 -4.98
C ALA A 201 -4.86 -10.74 -6.50
N ARG A 202 -4.09 -9.93 -7.26
CA ARG A 202 -4.15 -9.91 -8.73
C ARG A 202 -3.82 -11.28 -9.34
N LEU A 203 -2.75 -11.91 -8.87
CA LEU A 203 -2.35 -13.24 -9.36
C LEU A 203 -3.44 -14.28 -9.14
N LEU A 204 -4.03 -14.31 -7.95
CA LEU A 204 -5.07 -15.28 -7.60
C LEU A 204 -6.41 -15.01 -8.27
N GLN A 205 -6.78 -13.74 -8.46
CA GLN A 205 -8.10 -13.39 -9.03
C GLN A 205 -8.09 -13.29 -10.54
N VAL A 206 -6.97 -12.97 -11.17
CA VAL A 206 -6.91 -12.65 -12.61
C VAL A 206 -6.00 -13.61 -13.37
N VAL A 207 -4.80 -13.89 -12.88
CA VAL A 207 -3.80 -14.66 -13.64
C VAL A 207 -3.99 -16.16 -13.44
N TRP A 208 -4.23 -16.60 -12.19
CA TRP A 208 -4.41 -18.02 -11.83
C TRP A 208 -5.68 -18.25 -11.01
N PRO A 209 -6.87 -17.89 -11.52
CA PRO A 209 -8.12 -17.94 -10.75
C PRO A 209 -8.56 -19.36 -10.37
N ASN A 210 -7.95 -20.37 -10.97
CA ASN A 210 -8.26 -21.77 -10.67
C ASN A 210 -7.47 -22.34 -9.48
N LEU A 211 -6.47 -21.60 -8.95
CA LEU A 211 -5.74 -22.03 -7.77
C LEU A 211 -6.60 -21.82 -6.51
N ARG A 212 -6.71 -22.85 -5.72
CA ARG A 212 -7.44 -22.84 -4.44
C ARG A 212 -6.50 -22.34 -3.33
N VAL A 213 -6.26 -21.04 -3.34
CA VAL A 213 -5.44 -20.32 -2.36
C VAL A 213 -6.22 -19.15 -1.82
N TYR A 214 -6.28 -19.04 -0.50
CA TYR A 214 -6.93 -17.97 0.22
C TYR A 214 -5.88 -17.18 0.99
N VAL A 215 -5.86 -15.85 0.83
CA VAL A 215 -4.91 -14.96 1.48
C VAL A 215 -5.64 -14.08 2.50
N THR A 216 -5.05 -13.98 3.69
CA THR A 216 -5.55 -13.11 4.76
C THR A 216 -4.42 -12.26 5.31
N THR A 217 -4.61 -10.95 5.42
CA THR A 217 -3.65 -10.09 6.10
C THR A 217 -3.78 -10.23 7.60
N VAL A 218 -2.68 -10.56 8.27
CA VAL A 218 -2.60 -10.72 9.73
C VAL A 218 -1.56 -9.80 10.37
N THR A 219 -1.11 -8.80 9.62
CA THR A 219 -0.06 -7.84 10.04
C THR A 219 -0.33 -7.24 11.41
N ALA A 220 -1.57 -6.84 11.70
CA ALA A 220 -1.94 -6.21 12.97
C ALA A 220 -2.29 -7.21 14.08
N GLN A 221 -2.27 -8.51 13.79
CA GLN A 221 -2.69 -9.56 14.75
C GLN A 221 -1.49 -10.19 15.47
N TRP A 222 -0.28 -10.06 14.92
CA TRP A 222 0.91 -10.71 15.45
C TRP A 222 1.96 -9.65 15.80
N ALA A 223 2.36 -9.61 17.07
CA ALA A 223 3.62 -8.98 17.48
C ALA A 223 4.79 -9.90 17.08
N ASN A 224 5.89 -9.33 16.62
CA ASN A 224 7.02 -10.06 16.07
C ASN A 224 8.36 -9.48 16.56
#